data_491705fdccf1fcea881ce23316ad1872
#
_entry.id   491705fdccf1fcea881ce23316ad1872
#
_cell.length_a   1.000
_cell.length_b   1.000
_cell.length_c   1.000
_cell.angle_alpha   90.00
_cell.angle_beta   90.00
_cell.angle_gamma   90.00
#
_symmetry.space_group_name_H-M   'P 1'
#
loop_
_entity.id
_entity.type
_entity.pdbx_description
1 polymer ?
#
loop_
_entity_poly.entity_id
_entity_poly.type
_entity_poly.pdbx_seq_one_letter_code
_entity_poly.pdbx_strand_id
1 'polypeptide(L)'
;MKVNIEKSWLKLLDSEFNKKYFLQLINFVEKEYDSKDCYPQKRFIFSAFNKCSLDSIKVVIIGQDPYHGENQANGLCFSVNSDLRPPPSLLNVFKEINLSFDIRSESDLSDWASQGVLLLNSILTVEKGLPGSHAKKGWEEFTENVIKLISERKKNIVFMLWGGYAKKKESLIDSNNHLILKSGHPSPMSANRGYWFGNKHFSKCNNYLKENGIKNICWS
;
A
#
# COMPACT_ATOMS: atom_id res chain seq x y z
N MET A 1 -5.42 -6.39 -20.84
CA MET A 1 -4.15 -6.64 -20.06
C MET A 1 -4.27 -7.94 -19.29
N LYS A 2 -3.28 -8.84 -19.37
CA LYS A 2 -3.25 -10.06 -18.54
C LYS A 2 -2.77 -9.68 -17.15
N VAL A 3 -3.56 -10.00 -16.10
CA VAL A 3 -3.16 -9.82 -14.71
C VAL A 3 -2.05 -10.82 -14.40
N ASN A 4 -0.89 -10.30 -13.99
CA ASN A 4 0.26 -11.12 -13.60
C ASN A 4 0.62 -10.78 -12.16
N ILE A 5 0.19 -11.63 -11.23
CA ILE A 5 0.45 -11.51 -9.79
C ILE A 5 1.01 -12.82 -9.23
N GLU A 6 1.62 -12.76 -8.06
CA GLU A 6 2.18 -13.90 -7.36
C GLU A 6 1.09 -14.98 -7.11
N LYS A 7 1.49 -16.26 -7.13
CA LYS A 7 0.58 -17.42 -7.20
C LYS A 7 -0.42 -17.53 -6.04
N SER A 8 -0.02 -17.16 -4.81
CA SER A 8 -0.92 -17.23 -3.65
C SER A 8 -2.06 -16.22 -3.76
N TRP A 9 -1.79 -15.04 -4.29
CA TRP A 9 -2.79 -14.02 -4.61
C TRP A 9 -3.67 -14.44 -5.78
N LEU A 10 -3.06 -14.99 -6.84
CA LEU A 10 -3.81 -15.44 -8.01
C LEU A 10 -4.89 -16.44 -7.61
N LYS A 11 -4.54 -17.42 -6.75
CA LYS A 11 -5.49 -18.42 -6.22
C LYS A 11 -6.61 -17.80 -5.40
N LEU A 12 -6.30 -16.79 -4.57
CA LEU A 12 -7.30 -16.12 -3.72
C LEU A 12 -8.26 -15.24 -4.53
N LEU A 13 -7.74 -14.56 -5.56
CA LEU A 13 -8.44 -13.51 -6.31
C LEU A 13 -8.99 -14.00 -7.67
N ASP A 14 -8.90 -15.30 -7.98
CA ASP A 14 -9.32 -15.85 -9.27
C ASP A 14 -10.77 -15.49 -9.62
N SER A 15 -11.69 -15.65 -8.66
CA SER A 15 -13.10 -15.26 -8.85
C SER A 15 -13.29 -13.75 -9.01
N GLU A 16 -12.42 -12.94 -8.38
CA GLU A 16 -12.48 -11.48 -8.45
C GLU A 16 -12.16 -10.97 -9.86
N PHE A 17 -11.16 -11.58 -10.52
CA PHE A 17 -10.74 -11.20 -11.87
C PHE A 17 -11.80 -11.47 -12.94
N ASN A 18 -12.76 -12.34 -12.68
CA ASN A 18 -13.86 -12.66 -13.59
C ASN A 18 -15.10 -11.78 -13.39
N LYS A 19 -15.12 -10.92 -12.37
CA LYS A 19 -16.25 -10.01 -12.12
C LYS A 19 -16.36 -8.93 -13.17
N LYS A 20 -17.58 -8.55 -13.51
CA LYS A 20 -17.89 -7.54 -14.54
C LYS A 20 -17.16 -6.21 -14.29
N TYR A 21 -17.15 -5.73 -13.05
CA TYR A 21 -16.48 -4.47 -12.72
C TYR A 21 -14.97 -4.54 -12.96
N PHE A 22 -14.34 -5.68 -12.64
CA PHE A 22 -12.90 -5.86 -12.84
C PHE A 22 -12.53 -5.91 -14.32
N LEU A 23 -13.33 -6.60 -15.14
CA LEU A 23 -13.15 -6.62 -16.59
C LEU A 23 -13.30 -5.22 -17.19
N GLN A 24 -14.27 -4.43 -16.71
CA GLN A 24 -14.45 -3.03 -17.12
C GLN A 24 -13.27 -2.17 -16.68
N LEU A 25 -12.77 -2.35 -15.45
CA LEU A 25 -11.58 -1.67 -14.94
C LEU A 25 -10.35 -1.94 -15.81
N ILE A 26 -10.07 -3.22 -16.14
CA ILE A 26 -8.90 -3.58 -16.95
C ILE A 26 -9.00 -2.99 -18.35
N ASN A 27 -10.18 -3.00 -18.96
CA ASN A 27 -10.39 -2.36 -20.26
C ASN A 27 -10.20 -0.83 -20.20
N PHE A 28 -10.66 -0.17 -19.13
CA PHE A 28 -10.39 1.25 -18.89
C PHE A 28 -8.88 1.50 -18.76
N VAL A 29 -8.17 0.73 -17.93
CA VAL A 29 -6.72 0.88 -17.73
C VAL A 29 -5.95 0.71 -19.04
N GLU A 30 -6.29 -0.29 -19.86
CA GLU A 30 -5.65 -0.48 -21.16
C GLU A 30 -5.79 0.75 -22.04
N LYS A 31 -7.00 1.28 -22.19
CA LYS A 31 -7.27 2.48 -23.00
C LYS A 31 -6.50 3.70 -22.50
N GLU A 32 -6.45 3.92 -21.17
CA GLU A 32 -5.70 5.03 -20.60
C GLU A 32 -4.19 4.93 -20.92
N TYR A 33 -3.60 3.76 -20.76
CA TYR A 33 -2.17 3.53 -21.05
C TYR A 33 -1.83 3.52 -22.54
N ASP A 34 -2.79 3.30 -23.42
CA ASP A 34 -2.58 3.34 -24.88
C ASP A 34 -2.68 4.76 -25.44
N SER A 35 -3.35 5.68 -24.72
CA SER A 35 -3.61 7.05 -25.18
C SER A 35 -2.96 8.14 -24.36
N LYS A 36 -2.43 7.81 -23.16
CA LYS A 36 -1.91 8.78 -22.18
C LYS A 36 -0.68 8.25 -21.46
N ASP A 37 0.10 9.18 -20.89
CA ASP A 37 1.13 8.84 -19.92
C ASP A 37 0.48 8.49 -18.58
N CYS A 38 0.63 7.22 -18.14
CA CYS A 38 0.08 6.73 -16.87
C CYS A 38 1.16 6.09 -16.00
N TYR A 39 0.96 6.16 -14.69
CA TYR A 39 1.87 5.59 -13.70
C TYR A 39 1.16 4.63 -12.74
N PRO A 40 1.92 3.66 -12.20
CA PRO A 40 3.28 3.25 -12.55
C PRO A 40 3.35 2.66 -13.97
N GLN A 41 4.52 2.34 -14.51
CA GLN A 41 4.61 1.58 -15.77
C GLN A 41 3.75 0.30 -15.69
N LYS A 42 3.13 -0.13 -16.80
CA LYS A 42 2.19 -1.30 -16.86
C LYS A 42 2.69 -2.53 -16.07
N ARG A 43 4.00 -2.84 -16.15
CA ARG A 43 4.63 -3.97 -15.44
C ARG A 43 4.63 -3.86 -13.92
N PHE A 44 4.47 -2.66 -13.38
CA PHE A 44 4.53 -2.37 -11.94
C PHE A 44 3.16 -2.18 -11.29
N ILE A 45 2.05 -2.20 -12.03
CA ILE A 45 0.70 -1.99 -11.48
C ILE A 45 0.42 -2.92 -10.30
N PHE A 46 0.85 -4.17 -10.38
CA PHE A 46 0.62 -5.18 -9.34
C PHE A 46 1.88 -5.48 -8.48
N SER A 47 2.84 -4.56 -8.41
CA SER A 47 4.09 -4.78 -7.65
C SER A 47 3.85 -5.10 -6.18
N ALA A 48 2.85 -4.50 -5.53
CA ALA A 48 2.52 -4.78 -4.15
C ALA A 48 2.22 -6.27 -3.92
N PHE A 49 1.50 -6.89 -4.84
CA PHE A 49 1.16 -8.32 -4.80
C PHE A 49 2.35 -9.22 -5.17
N ASN A 50 3.20 -8.77 -6.10
CA ASN A 50 4.33 -9.55 -6.58
C ASN A 50 5.52 -9.54 -5.60
N LYS A 51 5.67 -8.47 -4.82
CA LYS A 51 6.76 -8.32 -3.84
C LYS A 51 6.39 -8.79 -2.44
N CYS A 52 5.10 -8.95 -2.14
CA CYS A 52 4.59 -9.47 -0.87
C CYS A 52 3.56 -10.57 -1.15
N SER A 53 3.94 -11.84 -0.99
CA SER A 53 3.02 -12.96 -1.15
C SER A 53 1.94 -12.95 -0.06
N LEU A 54 0.75 -13.48 -0.34
CA LEU A 54 -0.32 -13.61 0.64
C LEU A 54 0.14 -14.44 1.87
N ASP A 55 0.98 -15.44 1.63
CA ASP A 55 1.46 -16.32 2.70
C ASP A 55 2.41 -15.62 3.66
N SER A 56 3.22 -14.68 3.16
CA SER A 56 4.20 -13.92 3.95
C SER A 56 3.64 -12.68 4.64
N ILE A 57 2.39 -12.29 4.36
CA ILE A 57 1.84 -11.02 4.81
C ILE A 57 1.78 -10.92 6.35
N LYS A 58 2.26 -9.82 6.90
CA LYS A 58 2.26 -9.48 8.33
C LYS A 58 1.70 -8.09 8.59
N VAL A 59 1.92 -7.17 7.66
CA VAL A 59 1.54 -5.77 7.77
C VAL A 59 0.88 -5.31 6.48
N VAL A 60 -0.16 -4.49 6.58
CA VAL A 60 -0.80 -3.81 5.45
C VAL A 60 -0.71 -2.31 5.68
N ILE A 61 -0.07 -1.60 4.77
CA ILE A 61 -0.06 -0.13 4.75
C ILE A 61 -0.88 0.32 3.55
N ILE A 62 -1.86 1.20 3.78
CA ILE A 62 -2.80 1.63 2.75
C ILE A 62 -2.49 3.05 2.30
N GLY A 63 -2.11 3.20 1.03
CA GLY A 63 -2.01 4.49 0.33
C GLY A 63 -3.30 4.84 -0.42
N GLN A 64 -3.34 6.03 -1.01
CA GLN A 64 -4.47 6.48 -1.83
C GLN A 64 -4.27 6.09 -3.29
N ASP A 65 -3.37 6.74 -3.99
CA ASP A 65 -3.03 6.54 -5.39
C ASP A 65 -1.50 6.64 -5.60
N PRO A 66 -0.97 6.20 -6.75
CA PRO A 66 0.46 6.31 -7.03
C PRO A 66 0.93 7.76 -7.14
N TYR A 67 2.20 8.00 -6.92
CA TYR A 67 2.83 9.26 -7.32
C TYR A 67 2.64 9.48 -8.82
N HIS A 68 2.26 10.71 -9.17
CA HIS A 68 1.91 11.07 -10.55
C HIS A 68 3.04 11.80 -11.31
N GLY A 69 4.21 11.96 -10.69
CA GLY A 69 5.42 12.48 -11.32
C GLY A 69 6.15 11.42 -12.11
N GLU A 70 6.93 11.88 -13.08
CA GLU A 70 7.70 11.00 -13.95
C GLU A 70 8.69 10.13 -13.18
N ASN A 71 8.72 8.83 -13.50
CA ASN A 71 9.58 7.82 -12.90
C ASN A 71 9.48 7.66 -11.36
N GLN A 72 8.46 8.24 -10.70
CA GLN A 72 8.31 8.12 -9.25
C GLN A 72 7.71 6.78 -8.84
N ALA A 73 6.52 6.46 -9.33
CA ALA A 73 5.77 5.30 -8.88
C ALA A 73 6.38 3.97 -9.35
N ASN A 74 6.65 3.08 -8.41
CA ASN A 74 7.13 1.71 -8.63
C ASN A 74 6.08 0.63 -8.28
N GLY A 75 4.83 1.04 -8.04
CA GLY A 75 3.70 0.15 -7.75
C GLY A 75 3.54 -0.24 -6.28
N LEU A 76 4.35 0.33 -5.38
CA LEU A 76 4.22 0.22 -3.93
C LEU A 76 3.77 1.56 -3.34
N CYS A 77 2.84 1.57 -2.41
CA CYS A 77 2.41 2.83 -1.79
C CYS A 77 3.56 3.49 -1.00
N PHE A 78 3.63 4.82 -1.05
CA PHE A 78 4.70 5.66 -0.47
C PHE A 78 6.10 5.47 -1.06
N SER A 79 6.36 4.40 -1.82
CA SER A 79 7.66 4.07 -2.39
C SER A 79 7.90 4.80 -3.71
N VAL A 80 9.16 5.19 -3.95
CA VAL A 80 9.63 5.67 -5.25
C VAL A 80 10.89 4.90 -5.65
N ASN A 81 11.31 5.03 -6.91
CA ASN A 81 12.55 4.40 -7.37
C ASN A 81 13.76 4.91 -6.57
N SER A 82 14.74 4.04 -6.35
CA SER A 82 15.92 4.27 -5.50
C SER A 82 16.80 5.45 -5.93
N ASP A 83 16.78 5.80 -7.20
CA ASP A 83 17.51 6.93 -7.77
C ASP A 83 16.87 8.31 -7.48
N LEU A 84 15.67 8.31 -6.89
CA LEU A 84 14.93 9.52 -6.59
C LEU A 84 15.02 9.89 -5.10
N ARG A 85 15.04 11.19 -4.85
CA ARG A 85 14.91 11.71 -3.49
C ARG A 85 13.53 11.35 -2.92
N PRO A 86 13.46 10.94 -1.63
CA PRO A 86 12.20 10.63 -0.99
C PRO A 86 11.22 11.81 -1.08
N PRO A 87 9.97 11.60 -1.55
CA PRO A 87 8.94 12.64 -1.51
C PRO A 87 8.63 13.08 -0.07
N PRO A 88 8.04 14.28 0.11
CA PRO A 88 7.81 14.86 1.46
C PRO A 88 7.05 13.94 2.43
N SER A 89 6.08 13.16 1.93
CA SER A 89 5.35 12.20 2.78
C SER A 89 6.27 11.06 3.24
N LEU A 90 7.12 10.53 2.35
CA LEU A 90 8.05 9.47 2.68
C LEU A 90 9.15 9.97 3.63
N LEU A 91 9.64 11.20 3.45
CA LEU A 91 10.56 11.82 4.41
C LEU A 91 9.96 11.91 5.82
N ASN A 92 8.67 12.22 5.94
CA ASN A 92 8.00 12.25 7.24
C ASN A 92 7.81 10.84 7.83
N VAL A 93 7.61 9.82 6.99
CA VAL A 93 7.62 8.41 7.41
C VAL A 93 9.01 8.06 7.98
N PHE A 94 10.09 8.41 7.29
CA PHE A 94 11.46 8.15 7.77
C PHE A 94 11.79 8.89 9.07
N LYS A 95 11.36 10.14 9.21
CA LYS A 95 11.53 10.88 10.48
C LYS A 95 10.84 10.17 11.65
N GLU A 96 9.63 9.63 11.45
CA GLU A 96 8.92 8.89 12.49
C GLU A 96 9.62 7.56 12.82
N ILE A 97 10.16 6.85 11.81
CA ILE A 97 10.95 5.64 12.01
C ILE A 97 12.21 5.94 12.81
N ASN A 98 12.96 6.98 12.43
CA ASN A 98 14.25 7.35 13.04
C ASN A 98 14.13 7.77 14.51
N LEU A 99 12.91 7.99 15.03
CA LEU A 99 12.68 8.17 16.48
C LEU A 99 12.87 6.86 17.28
N SER A 100 12.85 5.70 16.64
CA SER A 100 12.85 4.40 17.32
C SER A 100 13.80 3.36 16.68
N PHE A 101 14.36 3.63 15.52
CA PHE A 101 15.20 2.72 14.73
C PHE A 101 16.35 3.48 14.07
N ASP A 102 17.27 2.75 13.42
CA ASP A 102 18.37 3.33 12.67
C ASP A 102 17.88 4.19 11.48
N ILE A 103 18.74 5.11 11.06
CA ILE A 103 18.42 6.08 10.01
C ILE A 103 18.20 5.36 8.68
N ARG A 104 16.99 5.54 8.11
CA ARG A 104 16.64 5.08 6.78
C ARG A 104 16.73 6.23 5.77
N SER A 105 17.33 5.96 4.62
CA SER A 105 17.41 6.89 3.48
C SER A 105 16.94 6.28 2.16
N GLU A 106 16.85 4.94 2.07
CA GLU A 106 16.44 4.24 0.85
C GLU A 106 14.96 4.53 0.50
N SER A 107 14.72 5.08 -0.69
CA SER A 107 13.39 5.49 -1.16
C SER A 107 12.55 4.35 -1.72
N ASP A 108 13.18 3.27 -2.18
CA ASP A 108 12.48 2.05 -2.59
C ASP A 108 12.18 1.20 -1.34
N LEU A 109 10.91 0.92 -1.12
CA LEU A 109 10.42 0.14 0.01
C LEU A 109 10.25 -1.36 -0.32
N SER A 110 10.90 -1.85 -1.35
CA SER A 110 10.84 -3.25 -1.77
C SER A 110 11.37 -4.21 -0.71
N ASP A 111 12.30 -3.78 0.11
CA ASP A 111 12.82 -4.51 1.26
C ASP A 111 11.75 -4.73 2.34
N TRP A 112 10.87 -3.74 2.59
CA TRP A 112 9.70 -3.94 3.47
C TRP A 112 8.73 -4.94 2.88
N ALA A 113 8.44 -4.81 1.58
CA ALA A 113 7.53 -5.72 0.90
C ALA A 113 8.02 -7.18 0.97
N SER A 114 9.32 -7.42 0.77
CA SER A 114 9.93 -8.76 0.88
C SER A 114 9.87 -9.35 2.28
N GLN A 115 9.73 -8.53 3.32
CA GLN A 115 9.55 -8.96 4.71
C GLN A 115 8.10 -9.26 5.09
N GLY A 116 7.14 -9.04 4.18
CA GLY A 116 5.71 -9.28 4.41
C GLY A 116 4.90 -8.01 4.70
N VAL A 117 5.38 -6.83 4.26
CA VAL A 117 4.60 -5.58 4.29
C VAL A 117 3.91 -5.38 2.95
N LEU A 118 2.59 -5.54 2.91
CA LEU A 118 1.79 -5.20 1.74
C LEU A 118 1.62 -3.68 1.64
N LEU A 119 2.35 -3.06 0.72
CA LEU A 119 2.32 -1.62 0.45
C LEU A 119 1.28 -1.32 -0.64
N LEU A 120 0.01 -1.27 -0.27
CA LEU A 120 -1.14 -1.25 -1.18
C LEU A 120 -1.72 0.15 -1.34
N ASN A 121 -1.73 0.70 -2.56
CA ASN A 121 -2.58 1.83 -2.88
C ASN A 121 -4.03 1.38 -3.10
N SER A 122 -5.00 2.21 -2.74
CA SER A 122 -6.42 1.94 -3.02
C SER A 122 -6.75 2.07 -4.52
N ILE A 123 -6.02 2.93 -5.23
CA ILE A 123 -6.08 3.12 -6.68
C ILE A 123 -4.70 2.77 -7.22
N LEU A 124 -4.61 1.78 -8.13
CA LEU A 124 -3.30 1.26 -8.55
C LEU A 124 -2.69 2.00 -9.75
N THR A 125 -3.43 2.90 -10.39
CA THR A 125 -2.96 3.65 -11.56
C THR A 125 -3.38 5.11 -11.49
N VAL A 126 -2.63 6.00 -12.17
CA VAL A 126 -2.90 7.43 -12.22
C VAL A 126 -2.38 8.00 -13.55
N GLU A 127 -3.04 9.01 -14.11
CA GLU A 127 -2.55 9.79 -15.26
C GLU A 127 -1.46 10.76 -14.80
N LYS A 128 -0.41 10.95 -15.60
CA LYS A 128 0.71 11.88 -15.36
C LYS A 128 0.20 13.27 -14.98
N GLY A 129 0.66 13.78 -13.85
CA GLY A 129 0.35 15.12 -13.36
C GLY A 129 -1.06 15.29 -12.77
N LEU A 130 -1.95 14.28 -12.82
CA LEU A 130 -3.36 14.39 -12.42
C LEU A 130 -3.71 13.43 -11.26
N PRO A 131 -3.41 13.79 -9.99
CA PRO A 131 -3.71 12.95 -8.83
C PRO A 131 -5.20 12.61 -8.76
N GLY A 132 -5.52 11.34 -8.46
CA GLY A 132 -6.90 10.86 -8.37
C GLY A 132 -7.63 10.67 -9.70
N SER A 133 -6.98 10.85 -10.87
CA SER A 133 -7.60 10.75 -12.20
C SER A 133 -8.28 9.41 -12.47
N HIS A 134 -7.79 8.30 -11.89
CA HIS A 134 -8.37 6.97 -12.03
C HIS A 134 -9.26 6.54 -10.84
N ALA A 135 -9.68 7.50 -10.00
CA ALA A 135 -10.63 7.24 -8.92
C ALA A 135 -12.02 6.84 -9.47
N LYS A 136 -12.74 6.00 -8.73
CA LYS A 136 -14.10 5.51 -9.07
C LYS A 136 -14.17 4.77 -10.42
N LYS A 137 -13.07 4.15 -10.83
CA LYS A 137 -13.02 3.33 -12.06
C LYS A 137 -13.03 1.82 -11.76
N GLY A 138 -13.08 1.43 -10.45
CA GLY A 138 -13.13 0.05 -9.99
C GLY A 138 -11.92 -0.38 -9.15
N TRP A 139 -10.83 0.42 -9.10
CA TRP A 139 -9.68 0.09 -8.28
C TRP A 139 -10.03 0.00 -6.79
N GLU A 140 -10.83 0.93 -6.29
CA GLU A 140 -11.24 0.97 -4.89
C GLU A 140 -12.03 -0.29 -4.51
N GLU A 141 -12.96 -0.74 -5.37
CA GLU A 141 -13.72 -1.96 -5.17
C GLU A 141 -12.79 -3.19 -5.10
N PHE A 142 -11.85 -3.29 -6.04
CA PHE A 142 -10.86 -4.36 -6.06
C PHE A 142 -10.01 -4.38 -4.79
N THR A 143 -9.44 -3.26 -4.39
CA THR A 143 -8.55 -3.19 -3.22
C THR A 143 -9.29 -3.31 -1.90
N GLU A 144 -10.55 -2.87 -1.81
CA GLU A 144 -11.43 -3.14 -0.66
C GLU A 144 -11.70 -4.63 -0.50
N ASN A 145 -11.99 -5.35 -1.59
CA ASN A 145 -12.16 -6.80 -1.57
C ASN A 145 -10.86 -7.51 -1.15
N VAL A 146 -9.70 -7.03 -1.60
CA VAL A 146 -8.40 -7.56 -1.14
C VAL A 146 -8.23 -7.38 0.37
N ILE A 147 -8.51 -6.19 0.92
CA ILE A 147 -8.40 -5.91 2.36
C ILE A 147 -9.34 -6.82 3.15
N LYS A 148 -10.59 -6.96 2.69
CA LYS A 148 -11.59 -7.83 3.32
C LYS A 148 -11.14 -9.29 3.32
N LEU A 149 -10.67 -9.81 2.20
CA LEU A 149 -10.17 -11.19 2.09
C LEU A 149 -8.95 -11.44 2.98
N ILE A 150 -8.02 -10.49 3.11
CA ILE A 150 -6.92 -10.58 4.07
C ILE A 150 -7.48 -10.69 5.49
N SER A 151 -8.40 -9.81 5.85
CA SER A 151 -9.00 -9.79 7.18
C SER A 151 -9.75 -11.09 7.51
N GLU A 152 -10.41 -11.71 6.53
CA GLU A 152 -11.15 -12.96 6.71
C GLU A 152 -10.25 -14.21 6.75
N ARG A 153 -9.14 -14.21 6.01
CA ARG A 153 -8.31 -15.40 5.77
C ARG A 153 -7.05 -15.49 6.60
N LYS A 154 -6.61 -14.37 7.17
CA LYS A 154 -5.39 -14.29 7.98
C LYS A 154 -5.72 -13.95 9.43
N LYS A 155 -4.74 -14.07 10.32
CA LYS A 155 -4.82 -13.64 11.71
C LYS A 155 -3.56 -12.85 12.06
N ASN A 156 -3.66 -12.01 13.09
CA ASN A 156 -2.53 -11.27 13.64
C ASN A 156 -1.82 -10.36 12.61
N ILE A 157 -2.59 -9.80 11.65
CA ILE A 157 -2.08 -8.80 10.71
C ILE A 157 -2.15 -7.41 11.35
N VAL A 158 -1.15 -6.58 11.08
CA VAL A 158 -1.16 -5.17 11.48
C VAL A 158 -1.60 -4.31 10.31
N PHE A 159 -2.71 -3.58 10.46
CA PHE A 159 -3.18 -2.62 9.47
C PHE A 159 -2.81 -1.20 9.90
N MET A 160 -2.01 -0.50 9.09
CA MET A 160 -1.61 0.89 9.31
C MET A 160 -2.44 1.80 8.41
N LEU A 161 -3.38 2.54 9.02
CA LEU A 161 -4.33 3.41 8.34
C LEU A 161 -3.95 4.89 8.55
N TRP A 162 -3.27 5.46 7.55
CA TRP A 162 -2.71 6.80 7.63
C TRP A 162 -3.56 7.82 6.86
N GLY A 163 -4.19 8.74 7.60
CA GLY A 163 -5.08 9.77 7.04
C GLY A 163 -6.53 9.32 6.88
N GLY A 164 -7.40 10.29 6.55
CA GLY A 164 -8.85 10.08 6.49
C GLY A 164 -9.27 9.06 5.43
N TYR A 165 -8.55 8.99 4.29
CA TYR A 165 -8.86 8.06 3.21
C TYR A 165 -8.64 6.60 3.64
N ALA A 166 -7.46 6.31 4.21
CA ALA A 166 -7.14 4.96 4.69
C ALA A 166 -8.02 4.55 5.88
N LYS A 167 -8.32 5.47 6.80
CA LYS A 167 -9.19 5.20 7.96
C LYS A 167 -10.60 4.72 7.59
N LYS A 168 -11.15 5.12 6.44
CA LYS A 168 -12.44 4.63 5.95
C LYS A 168 -12.47 3.12 5.70
N LYS A 169 -11.30 2.49 5.53
CA LYS A 169 -11.18 1.04 5.31
C LYS A 169 -11.25 0.23 6.63
N GLU A 170 -11.27 0.89 7.79
CA GLU A 170 -11.37 0.25 9.10
C GLU A 170 -12.56 -0.72 9.20
N SER A 171 -13.71 -0.34 8.63
CA SER A 171 -14.92 -1.17 8.63
C SER A 171 -14.81 -2.50 7.87
N LEU A 172 -13.74 -2.67 7.07
CA LEU A 172 -13.45 -3.90 6.33
C LEU A 172 -12.57 -4.87 7.13
N ILE A 173 -12.10 -4.47 8.32
CA ILE A 173 -11.07 -5.17 9.09
C ILE A 173 -11.66 -5.65 10.42
N ASP A 174 -11.53 -6.94 10.71
CA ASP A 174 -11.93 -7.50 11.99
C ASP A 174 -10.88 -7.16 13.08
N SER A 175 -11.22 -6.19 13.92
CA SER A 175 -10.37 -5.73 15.02
C SER A 175 -10.15 -6.77 16.14
N ASN A 176 -10.93 -7.86 16.19
CA ASN A 176 -10.70 -8.94 17.16
C ASN A 176 -9.54 -9.84 16.73
N ASN A 177 -9.27 -9.93 15.43
CA ASN A 177 -8.24 -10.79 14.86
C ASN A 177 -6.99 -10.03 14.40
N HIS A 178 -7.02 -8.68 14.36
CA HIS A 178 -5.98 -7.84 13.77
C HIS A 178 -5.70 -6.60 14.60
N LEU A 179 -4.46 -6.09 14.54
CA LEU A 179 -4.13 -4.79 15.10
C LEU A 179 -4.39 -3.68 14.08
N ILE A 180 -5.17 -2.66 14.46
CA ILE A 180 -5.41 -1.48 13.63
C ILE A 180 -4.73 -0.27 14.25
N LEU A 181 -3.75 0.31 13.54
CA LEU A 181 -3.01 1.50 13.94
C LEU A 181 -3.45 2.70 13.08
N LYS A 182 -3.99 3.74 13.71
CA LYS A 182 -4.57 4.92 13.04
C LYS A 182 -3.83 6.20 13.41
N SER A 183 -3.45 7.00 12.40
CA SER A 183 -2.86 8.34 12.59
C SER A 183 -3.32 9.32 11.51
N GLY A 184 -2.86 10.57 11.57
CA GLY A 184 -2.92 11.48 10.43
C GLY A 184 -2.13 10.96 9.24
N HIS A 185 -2.22 11.65 8.10
CA HIS A 185 -1.43 11.32 6.92
C HIS A 185 0.00 11.87 7.08
N PRO A 186 1.05 11.19 6.57
CA PRO A 186 2.43 11.67 6.65
C PRO A 186 2.72 12.90 5.76
N SER A 187 1.78 13.35 4.91
CA SER A 187 1.98 14.57 4.10
C SER A 187 2.25 15.79 4.98
N PRO A 188 3.05 16.77 4.51
CA PRO A 188 3.32 18.00 5.26
C PRO A 188 2.07 18.72 5.74
N MET A 189 0.99 18.72 4.95
CA MET A 189 -0.29 19.34 5.31
C MET A 189 -0.92 18.76 6.59
N SER A 190 -0.72 17.47 6.84
CA SER A 190 -1.23 16.80 8.04
C SER A 190 -0.18 16.72 9.14
N ALA A 191 1.06 16.39 8.79
CA ALA A 191 2.17 16.23 9.73
C ALA A 191 2.49 17.54 10.46
N ASN A 192 2.51 18.68 9.77
CA ASN A 192 2.76 19.99 10.34
C ASN A 192 1.65 20.48 11.29
N ARG A 193 0.47 19.83 11.25
CA ARG A 193 -0.64 20.08 12.20
C ARG A 193 -0.59 19.15 13.43
N GLY A 194 0.49 18.40 13.62
CA GLY A 194 0.66 17.50 14.76
C GLY A 194 -0.08 16.16 14.68
N TYR A 195 -0.64 15.82 13.51
CA TYR A 195 -1.45 14.58 13.38
C TYR A 195 -0.63 13.33 13.03
N TRP A 196 0.67 13.46 12.76
CA TRP A 196 1.52 12.36 12.29
C TRP A 196 2.58 11.95 13.31
N PHE A 197 3.47 12.87 13.73
CA PHE A 197 4.63 12.54 14.55
C PHE A 197 4.27 12.05 15.95
N GLY A 198 5.07 11.10 16.46
CA GLY A 198 4.87 10.48 17.77
C GLY A 198 3.79 9.39 17.79
N ASN A 199 3.33 8.92 16.63
CA ASN A 199 2.32 7.85 16.54
C ASN A 199 2.86 6.48 16.97
N LYS A 200 4.19 6.25 16.87
CA LYS A 200 4.91 5.02 17.26
C LYS A 200 4.38 3.76 16.57
N HIS A 201 3.85 3.88 15.35
CA HIS A 201 3.24 2.74 14.65
C HIS A 201 4.24 1.62 14.38
N PHE A 202 5.48 1.94 14.03
CA PHE A 202 6.52 0.98 13.71
C PHE A 202 6.93 0.14 14.94
N SER A 203 7.10 0.78 16.09
CA SER A 203 7.39 0.10 17.37
C SER A 203 6.20 -0.73 17.84
N LYS A 204 4.97 -0.16 17.80
CA LYS A 204 3.74 -0.89 18.17
C LYS A 204 3.51 -2.10 17.27
N CYS A 205 3.79 -1.98 15.97
CA CYS A 205 3.73 -3.07 15.02
C CYS A 205 4.67 -4.21 15.43
N ASN A 206 5.95 -3.91 15.65
CA ASN A 206 6.92 -4.92 16.00
C ASN A 206 6.64 -5.55 17.37
N ASN A 207 6.14 -4.80 18.35
CA ASN A 207 5.72 -5.36 19.63
C ASN A 207 4.58 -6.37 19.44
N TYR A 208 3.54 -5.99 18.68
CA TYR A 208 2.42 -6.89 18.40
C TYR A 208 2.85 -8.15 17.64
N LEU A 209 3.70 -8.02 16.62
CA LEU A 209 4.23 -9.18 15.90
C LEU A 209 4.99 -10.12 16.84
N LYS A 210 5.86 -9.58 17.69
CA LYS A 210 6.62 -10.34 18.69
C LYS A 210 5.72 -11.06 19.68
N GLU A 211 4.69 -10.41 20.21
CA GLU A 211 3.71 -10.98 21.14
C GLU A 211 2.95 -12.16 20.53
N ASN A 212 2.78 -12.15 19.19
CA ASN A 212 2.14 -13.23 18.45
C ASN A 212 3.12 -14.25 17.82
N GLY A 213 4.41 -14.24 18.23
CA GLY A 213 5.41 -15.17 17.73
C GLY A 213 5.80 -14.96 16.25
N ILE A 214 5.52 -13.78 15.71
CA ILE A 214 5.80 -13.42 14.30
C ILE A 214 7.09 -12.61 14.25
N LYS A 215 7.96 -12.92 13.27
CA LYS A 215 9.23 -12.20 13.07
C LYS A 215 8.96 -10.72 12.79
N ASN A 216 9.65 -9.84 13.53
CA ASN A 216 9.61 -8.39 13.37
C ASN A 216 9.99 -7.94 11.95
N ILE A 217 9.55 -6.73 11.60
CA ILE A 217 9.98 -6.01 10.41
C ILE A 217 11.21 -5.15 10.73
N CYS A 218 12.23 -5.22 9.90
CA CYS A 218 13.33 -4.25 9.88
C CYS A 218 12.85 -3.02 9.09
N TRP A 219 12.67 -1.91 9.78
CA TRP A 219 12.15 -0.67 9.20
C TRP A 219 13.25 0.29 8.73
N SER A 220 14.49 0.08 9.20
CA SER A 220 15.69 0.86 8.84
C SER A 220 16.28 0.42 7.52
#